data_6ea728fe3ff312609b65867e0af4a4dd
#
_entry.id   6ea728fe3ff312609b65867e0af4a4dd
#
_cell.length_a   1.000
_cell.length_b   1.000
_cell.length_c   1.000
_cell.angle_alpha   90.00
_cell.angle_beta   90.00
_cell.angle_gamma   90.00
#
_symmetry.space_group_name_H-M   'P 1'
#
loop_
_entity.id
_entity.type
_entity.pdbx_description
1 polymer ?
#
loop_
_entity_poly.entity_id
_entity_poly.type
_entity_poly.pdbx_seq_one_letter_code
_entity_poly.pdbx_strand_id
1 'polypeptide(L)'
;ASREGLSCVQVGNSGGLLFASGLLDLLAVHPARSGAASLDPFAAHAALARDVPDHPLARVDGASIRDAFAAFVAALAGAGLRYAAPSERNCSVATSIGTIKTTYAVPRTMAAGADALASRPACLVVGIRGLREFSARQFVAAFGDRWPGLRHVEIDLPGTEAAAELYAAHVARDLEARAARDRTIALV
;
A
#
# COMPACT_ATOMS: atom_id res chain seq x y z
N ALA A 1 -16.97 6.47 15.86
CA ALA A 1 -17.78 7.53 16.48
C ALA A 1 -19.22 7.46 15.97
N SER A 2 -19.53 7.62 14.67
CA SER A 2 -20.91 7.58 14.15
C SER A 2 -21.62 6.25 14.40
N ARG A 3 -20.92 5.11 14.36
CA ARG A 3 -21.48 3.80 14.72
C ARG A 3 -21.92 3.70 16.18
N GLU A 4 -21.31 4.49 17.06
CA GLU A 4 -21.61 4.57 18.49
C GLU A 4 -22.65 5.68 18.79
N GLY A 5 -23.34 6.18 17.77
CA GLY A 5 -24.34 7.22 17.93
C GLY A 5 -23.79 8.60 18.27
N LEU A 6 -22.47 8.80 18.20
CA LEU A 6 -21.85 10.10 18.45
C LEU A 6 -21.98 10.99 17.21
N SER A 7 -22.41 12.23 17.41
CA SER A 7 -22.39 13.24 16.36
C SER A 7 -20.95 13.68 16.11
N CYS A 8 -20.55 13.70 14.83
CA CYS A 8 -19.21 14.07 14.43
C CYS A 8 -19.26 15.20 13.40
N VAL A 9 -18.38 16.18 13.58
CA VAL A 9 -18.13 17.24 12.60
C VAL A 9 -16.67 17.16 12.18
N GLN A 10 -16.43 17.04 10.87
CA GLN A 10 -15.09 17.13 10.30
C GLN A 10 -14.91 18.49 9.66
N VAL A 11 -13.85 19.20 10.02
CA VAL A 11 -13.48 20.50 9.45
C VAL A 11 -12.13 20.36 8.76
N GLY A 12 -12.07 20.75 7.47
CA GLY A 12 -10.85 20.65 6.65
C GLY A 12 -11.15 20.63 5.16
N ASN A 13 -10.13 20.87 4.35
CA ASN A 13 -10.26 20.88 2.88
C ASN A 13 -10.11 19.47 2.27
N SER A 14 -9.30 18.62 2.90
CA SER A 14 -9.08 17.23 2.46
C SER A 14 -8.75 16.35 3.66
N GLY A 15 -9.17 15.09 3.61
CA GLY A 15 -8.75 14.10 4.60
C GLY A 15 -7.30 13.65 4.39
N GLY A 16 -6.62 13.20 5.45
CA GLY A 16 -5.27 12.63 5.38
C GLY A 16 -5.16 11.42 4.45
N LEU A 17 -6.28 10.77 4.12
CA LEU A 17 -6.34 9.66 3.16
C LEU A 17 -5.87 10.04 1.75
N LEU A 18 -5.96 11.31 1.36
CA LEU A 18 -5.45 11.77 0.06
C LEU A 18 -3.94 11.54 -0.09
N PHE A 19 -3.21 11.61 1.02
CA PHE A 19 -1.76 11.45 1.07
C PHE A 19 -1.34 10.07 1.59
N ALA A 20 -2.29 9.20 1.90
CA ALA A 20 -2.00 7.86 2.39
C ALA A 20 -1.63 6.92 1.24
N SER A 21 -0.67 6.04 1.48
CA SER A 21 -0.28 4.99 0.52
C SER A 21 -1.37 3.92 0.29
N GLY A 22 -2.44 3.95 1.06
CA GLY A 22 -3.45 2.90 1.09
C GLY A 22 -3.03 1.66 1.90
N LEU A 23 -1.80 1.60 2.38
CA LEU A 23 -1.34 0.51 3.24
C LEU A 23 -1.89 0.70 4.66
N LEU A 24 -2.33 -0.38 5.28
CA LEU A 24 -2.76 -0.36 6.67
C LEU A 24 -1.70 -1.05 7.53
N ASP A 25 -1.02 -0.27 8.35
CA ASP A 25 0.03 -0.76 9.22
C ASP A 25 -0.54 -1.07 10.61
N LEU A 26 -0.04 -2.13 11.23
CA LEU A 26 -0.29 -2.41 12.65
C LEU A 26 1.02 -2.26 13.43
N LEU A 27 1.82 -3.31 13.50
CA LEU A 27 3.11 -3.28 14.17
C LEU A 27 4.09 -4.19 13.42
N ALA A 28 5.07 -3.56 12.78
CA ALA A 28 6.05 -4.27 11.96
C ALA A 28 7.38 -4.49 12.68
N VAL A 29 7.73 -3.67 13.67
CA VAL A 29 9.02 -3.74 14.37
C VAL A 29 8.81 -3.55 15.87
N HIS A 30 9.18 -4.56 16.65
CA HIS A 30 9.31 -4.47 18.11
C HIS A 30 10.32 -5.53 18.60
N PRO A 31 11.27 -5.16 19.48
CA PRO A 31 11.58 -3.80 19.92
C PRO A 31 12.19 -2.96 18.78
N ALA A 32 11.96 -1.65 18.80
CA ALA A 32 12.41 -0.75 17.73
C ALA A 32 13.94 -0.82 17.46
N ARG A 33 14.71 -1.11 18.50
CA ARG A 33 16.19 -1.23 18.43
C ARG A 33 16.66 -2.45 17.63
N SER A 34 15.81 -3.48 17.44
CA SER A 34 16.22 -4.69 16.70
C SER A 34 16.33 -4.43 15.19
N GLY A 35 15.60 -3.46 14.66
CA GLY A 35 15.51 -3.19 13.24
C GLY A 35 14.88 -4.31 12.42
N ALA A 36 14.64 -5.50 13.02
CA ALA A 36 14.08 -6.65 12.35
C ALA A 36 12.55 -6.53 12.24
N ALA A 37 12.05 -6.72 11.02
CA ALA A 37 10.61 -6.72 10.79
C ALA A 37 9.97 -8.01 11.33
N SER A 38 8.87 -7.85 12.05
CA SER A 38 8.04 -8.96 12.52
C SER A 38 6.98 -9.30 11.47
N LEU A 39 6.89 -10.57 11.11
CA LEU A 39 5.80 -11.08 10.29
C LEU A 39 4.53 -11.36 11.09
N ASP A 40 4.62 -11.44 12.42
CA ASP A 40 3.47 -11.60 13.32
C ASP A 40 3.24 -10.30 14.09
N PRO A 41 2.30 -9.44 13.63
CA PRO A 41 2.03 -8.16 14.29
C PRO A 41 1.35 -8.32 15.64
N PHE A 42 0.64 -9.43 15.89
CA PHE A 42 -0.05 -9.66 17.16
C PHE A 42 0.89 -10.20 18.23
N ALA A 43 1.85 -11.05 17.86
CA ALA A 43 2.93 -11.42 18.75
C ALA A 43 3.81 -10.21 19.10
N ALA A 44 4.11 -9.35 18.12
CA ALA A 44 4.82 -8.10 18.35
C ALA A 44 4.04 -7.15 19.27
N HIS A 45 2.71 -7.05 19.10
CA HIS A 45 1.82 -6.27 19.95
C HIS A 45 1.82 -6.80 21.41
N ALA A 46 1.72 -8.11 21.58
CA ALA A 46 1.77 -8.72 22.90
C ALA A 46 3.14 -8.48 23.60
N ALA A 47 4.23 -8.48 22.84
CA ALA A 47 5.55 -8.13 23.36
C ALA A 47 5.61 -6.63 23.74
N LEU A 48 5.12 -5.75 22.88
CA LEU A 48 5.04 -4.32 23.16
C LEU A 48 4.26 -4.03 24.45
N ALA A 49 3.12 -4.69 24.64
CA ALA A 49 2.29 -4.50 25.85
C ALA A 49 3.01 -4.92 27.14
N ARG A 50 3.88 -5.94 27.08
CA ARG A 50 4.71 -6.34 28.21
C ARG A 50 5.87 -5.38 28.46
N ASP A 51 6.55 -4.96 27.37
CA ASP A 51 7.80 -4.22 27.45
C ASP A 51 7.59 -2.73 27.70
N VAL A 52 6.44 -2.19 27.20
CA VAL A 52 6.09 -0.76 27.27
C VAL A 52 4.59 -0.64 27.60
N PRO A 53 4.16 -0.95 28.84
CA PRO A 53 2.75 -0.99 29.21
C PRO A 53 2.02 0.36 29.08
N ASP A 54 2.74 1.46 29.13
CA ASP A 54 2.19 2.81 28.95
C ASP A 54 2.00 3.21 27.46
N HIS A 55 2.44 2.38 26.51
CA HIS A 55 2.26 2.66 25.10
C HIS A 55 0.75 2.65 24.73
N PRO A 56 0.25 3.60 23.92
CA PRO A 56 -1.16 3.65 23.56
C PRO A 56 -1.72 2.33 23.00
N LEU A 57 -0.96 1.62 22.16
CA LEU A 57 -1.36 0.31 21.65
C LEU A 57 -1.43 -0.78 22.73
N ALA A 58 -0.67 -0.68 23.81
CA ALA A 58 -0.73 -1.63 24.91
C ALA A 58 -2.05 -1.59 25.69
N ARG A 59 -2.82 -0.50 25.54
CA ARG A 59 -4.13 -0.31 26.20
C ARG A 59 -5.28 -0.94 25.44
N VAL A 60 -5.02 -1.47 24.24
CA VAL A 60 -6.04 -2.11 23.37
C VAL A 60 -5.64 -3.57 23.19
N ASP A 61 -6.56 -4.49 23.47
CA ASP A 61 -6.29 -5.91 23.28
C ASP A 61 -6.27 -6.32 21.81
N GLY A 62 -5.59 -7.43 21.50
CA GLY A 62 -5.43 -7.89 20.13
C GLY A 62 -6.72 -8.28 19.42
N ALA A 63 -7.77 -8.72 20.14
CA ALA A 63 -9.06 -9.03 19.56
C ALA A 63 -9.76 -7.74 19.10
N SER A 64 -9.79 -6.73 19.95
CA SER A 64 -10.34 -5.41 19.61
C SER A 64 -9.62 -4.78 18.41
N ILE A 65 -8.30 -4.99 18.27
CA ILE A 65 -7.55 -4.52 17.09
C ILE A 65 -8.02 -5.27 15.83
N ARG A 66 -8.18 -6.60 15.88
CA ARG A 66 -8.69 -7.38 14.73
C ARG A 66 -10.08 -6.92 14.30
N ASP A 67 -10.98 -6.76 15.25
CA ASP A 67 -12.35 -6.32 15.00
C ASP A 67 -12.38 -4.91 14.38
N ALA A 68 -11.53 -4.00 14.86
CA ALA A 68 -11.41 -2.66 14.31
C ALA A 68 -10.90 -2.68 12.85
N PHE A 69 -9.87 -3.48 12.54
CA PHE A 69 -9.37 -3.65 11.18
C PHE A 69 -10.45 -4.27 10.26
N ALA A 70 -11.11 -5.33 10.70
CA ALA A 70 -12.18 -5.97 9.94
C ALA A 70 -13.32 -4.99 9.63
N ALA A 71 -13.75 -4.23 10.62
CA ALA A 71 -14.80 -3.22 10.48
C ALA A 71 -14.37 -2.09 9.52
N PHE A 72 -13.11 -1.64 9.60
CA PHE A 72 -12.58 -0.59 8.73
C PHE A 72 -12.46 -1.05 7.28
N VAL A 73 -11.90 -2.24 7.05
CA VAL A 73 -11.77 -2.84 5.71
C VAL A 73 -13.15 -3.07 5.09
N ALA A 74 -14.15 -3.52 5.87
CA ALA A 74 -15.53 -3.67 5.40
C ALA A 74 -16.14 -2.32 4.99
N ALA A 75 -15.90 -1.26 5.76
CA ALA A 75 -16.37 0.08 5.43
C ALA A 75 -15.72 0.62 4.14
N LEU A 76 -14.42 0.40 3.95
CA LEU A 76 -13.70 0.76 2.73
C LEU A 76 -14.20 -0.02 1.51
N ALA A 77 -14.50 -1.32 1.68
CA ALA A 77 -15.07 -2.14 0.61
C ALA A 77 -16.45 -1.63 0.18
N GLY A 78 -17.28 -1.16 1.12
CA GLY A 78 -18.55 -0.49 0.83
C GLY A 78 -18.39 0.82 0.04
N ALA A 79 -17.24 1.50 0.19
CA ALA A 79 -16.87 2.68 -0.58
C ALA A 79 -16.11 2.36 -1.90
N GLY A 80 -15.98 1.08 -2.27
CA GLY A 80 -15.33 0.64 -3.51
C GLY A 80 -13.85 0.31 -3.37
N LEU A 81 -13.19 0.61 -2.24
CA LEU A 81 -11.79 0.28 -2.00
C LEU A 81 -11.67 -1.08 -1.31
N ARG A 82 -11.31 -2.10 -2.07
CA ARG A 82 -11.18 -3.47 -1.57
C ARG A 82 -9.73 -3.76 -1.18
N TYR A 83 -9.57 -4.43 -0.04
CA TYR A 83 -8.29 -4.96 0.42
C TYR A 83 -8.16 -6.46 0.10
N ALA A 84 -6.93 -6.95 0.01
CA ALA A 84 -6.68 -8.39 0.05
C ALA A 84 -7.20 -8.94 1.38
N ALA A 85 -7.60 -10.22 1.38
CA ALA A 85 -8.12 -10.84 2.60
C ALA A 85 -7.12 -10.63 3.75
N PRO A 86 -7.58 -10.15 4.92
CA PRO A 86 -6.70 -9.99 6.08
C PRO A 86 -6.06 -11.34 6.43
N SER A 87 -4.75 -11.34 6.55
CA SER A 87 -4.03 -12.47 7.15
C SER A 87 -3.68 -12.11 8.59
N GLU A 88 -3.40 -13.11 9.42
CA GLU A 88 -2.86 -12.88 10.77
C GLU A 88 -1.39 -12.40 10.72
N ARG A 89 -0.85 -12.13 9.53
CA ARG A 89 0.55 -11.83 9.31
C ARG A 89 0.75 -10.55 8.51
N ASN A 90 1.81 -9.84 8.83
CA ASN A 90 2.33 -8.78 7.98
C ASN A 90 2.84 -9.36 6.66
N CYS A 91 2.74 -8.58 5.60
CA CYS A 91 3.37 -8.84 4.31
C CYS A 91 4.39 -7.76 3.97
N SER A 92 5.23 -8.03 2.99
CA SER A 92 6.18 -7.05 2.45
C SER A 92 5.67 -6.50 1.13
N VAL A 93 5.83 -5.20 0.94
CA VAL A 93 5.54 -4.51 -0.32
C VAL A 93 6.74 -3.70 -0.77
N ALA A 94 6.92 -3.58 -2.07
CA ALA A 94 7.89 -2.68 -2.64
C ALA A 94 7.33 -1.24 -2.64
N THR A 95 8.14 -0.28 -2.25
CA THR A 95 7.78 1.15 -2.37
C THR A 95 8.14 1.67 -3.74
N SER A 96 7.63 2.85 -4.12
CA SER A 96 7.89 3.47 -5.42
C SER A 96 9.37 3.73 -5.72
N ILE A 97 10.21 3.82 -4.69
CA ILE A 97 11.67 4.03 -4.81
C ILE A 97 12.48 2.72 -4.71
N GLY A 98 11.81 1.54 -4.69
CA GLY A 98 12.49 0.24 -4.66
C GLY A 98 12.97 -0.21 -3.28
N THR A 99 12.48 0.41 -2.19
CA THR A 99 12.66 -0.12 -0.84
C THR A 99 11.56 -1.12 -0.49
N ILE A 100 11.73 -1.85 0.60
CA ILE A 100 10.74 -2.81 1.08
C ILE A 100 10.12 -2.27 2.37
N LYS A 101 8.79 -2.27 2.42
CA LYS A 101 8.01 -1.91 3.59
C LYS A 101 7.22 -3.12 4.07
N THR A 102 7.20 -3.33 5.38
CA THR A 102 6.32 -4.32 6.02
C THR A 102 5.01 -3.64 6.42
N THR A 103 3.89 -4.26 6.10
CA THR A 103 2.54 -3.74 6.34
C THR A 103 1.58 -4.87 6.69
N TYR A 104 0.45 -4.56 7.35
CA TYR A 104 -0.53 -5.56 7.76
C TYR A 104 -1.57 -5.86 6.68
N ALA A 105 -2.08 -4.83 6.00
CA ALA A 105 -3.06 -5.03 4.94
C ALA A 105 -2.78 -4.16 3.72
N VAL A 106 -3.02 -4.72 2.54
CA VAL A 106 -2.77 -4.06 1.25
C VAL A 106 -4.03 -3.95 0.42
N PRO A 107 -4.23 -2.86 -0.33
CA PRO A 107 -5.27 -2.80 -1.34
C PRO A 107 -5.16 -3.98 -2.32
N ARG A 108 -6.29 -4.50 -2.77
CA ARG A 108 -6.32 -5.63 -3.72
C ARG A 108 -5.51 -5.35 -4.99
N THR A 109 -5.43 -4.10 -5.41
CA THR A 109 -4.63 -3.67 -6.56
C THR A 109 -3.12 -3.82 -6.36
N MET A 110 -2.65 -3.94 -5.11
CA MET A 110 -1.24 -4.11 -4.76
C MET A 110 -0.90 -5.56 -4.36
N ALA A 111 -1.88 -6.42 -4.16
CA ALA A 111 -1.67 -7.79 -3.65
C ALA A 111 -0.76 -8.61 -4.55
N ALA A 112 -0.98 -8.59 -5.86
CA ALA A 112 -0.14 -9.30 -6.82
C ALA A 112 1.33 -8.84 -6.78
N GLY A 113 1.57 -7.54 -6.52
CA GLY A 113 2.92 -7.00 -6.34
C GLY A 113 3.59 -7.48 -5.05
N ALA A 114 2.83 -7.66 -3.97
CA ALA A 114 3.34 -8.26 -2.73
C ALA A 114 3.72 -9.73 -2.92
N ASP A 115 2.89 -10.50 -3.62
CA ASP A 115 3.15 -11.91 -3.96
C ASP A 115 4.37 -12.03 -4.89
N ALA A 116 4.48 -11.14 -5.88
CA ALA A 116 5.63 -11.10 -6.78
C ALA A 116 6.93 -10.75 -6.04
N LEU A 117 6.89 -9.82 -5.08
CA LEU A 117 8.07 -9.49 -4.25
C LEU A 117 8.54 -10.71 -3.43
N ALA A 118 7.61 -11.52 -2.94
CA ALA A 118 7.94 -12.71 -2.16
C ALA A 118 8.55 -13.84 -3.03
N SER A 119 7.97 -14.10 -4.20
CA SER A 119 8.33 -15.21 -5.09
C SER A 119 9.37 -14.86 -6.16
N ARG A 120 9.54 -13.56 -6.47
CA ARG A 120 10.51 -13.01 -7.45
C ARG A 120 10.45 -13.65 -8.83
N PRO A 121 9.27 -13.82 -9.43
CA PRO A 121 9.16 -14.32 -10.80
C PRO A 121 9.73 -13.30 -11.79
N ALA A 122 9.85 -13.68 -13.06
CA ALA A 122 10.11 -12.71 -14.12
C ALA A 122 8.94 -11.70 -14.17
N CYS A 123 9.25 -10.42 -14.01
CA CYS A 123 8.26 -9.33 -13.99
C CYS A 123 8.69 -8.17 -14.87
N LEU A 124 7.68 -7.51 -15.47
CA LEU A 124 7.85 -6.26 -16.18
C LEU A 124 7.28 -5.12 -15.33
N VAL A 125 8.12 -4.14 -15.05
CA VAL A 125 7.72 -2.88 -14.38
C VAL A 125 7.44 -1.86 -15.45
N VAL A 126 6.20 -1.40 -15.52
CA VAL A 126 5.76 -0.41 -16.50
C VAL A 126 5.87 0.98 -15.89
N GLY A 127 6.71 1.83 -16.46
CA GLY A 127 6.79 3.25 -16.18
C GLY A 127 5.90 4.04 -17.14
N ILE A 128 5.42 5.17 -16.69
CA ILE A 128 4.69 6.13 -17.52
C ILE A 128 5.59 7.33 -17.73
N ARG A 129 5.83 7.69 -19.00
CA ARG A 129 6.68 8.83 -19.32
C ARG A 129 6.11 10.12 -18.74
N GLY A 130 6.97 10.90 -18.08
CA GLY A 130 6.57 12.14 -17.43
C GLY A 130 5.96 11.99 -16.03
N LEU A 131 5.71 10.78 -15.54
CA LEU A 131 5.21 10.56 -14.17
C LEU A 131 6.28 10.93 -13.14
N ARG A 132 5.98 11.90 -12.29
CA ARG A 132 6.94 12.49 -11.33
C ARG A 132 7.21 11.61 -10.11
N GLU A 133 6.25 10.80 -9.73
CA GLU A 133 6.26 10.08 -8.45
C GLU A 133 6.84 8.66 -8.56
N PHE A 134 7.15 8.21 -9.80
CA PHE A 134 7.64 6.86 -10.03
C PHE A 134 8.58 6.78 -11.23
N SER A 135 9.65 6.01 -11.09
CA SER A 135 10.58 5.65 -12.17
C SER A 135 10.77 4.15 -12.19
N ALA A 136 10.26 3.49 -13.23
CA ALA A 136 10.41 2.05 -13.41
C ALA A 136 11.88 1.64 -13.51
N ARG A 137 12.71 2.43 -14.18
CA ARG A 137 14.15 2.22 -14.28
C ARG A 137 14.83 2.26 -12.91
N GLN A 138 14.52 3.28 -12.09
CA GLN A 138 15.07 3.41 -10.73
C GLN A 138 14.62 2.25 -9.85
N PHE A 139 13.33 1.89 -9.93
CA PHE A 139 12.76 0.76 -9.19
C PHE A 139 13.50 -0.53 -9.49
N VAL A 140 13.68 -0.88 -10.77
CA VAL A 140 14.41 -2.09 -11.20
C VAL A 140 15.86 -2.04 -10.74
N ALA A 141 16.54 -0.91 -10.91
CA ALA A 141 17.92 -0.71 -10.47
C ALA A 141 18.09 -0.90 -8.94
N ALA A 142 17.12 -0.47 -8.14
CA ALA A 142 17.16 -0.62 -6.69
C ALA A 142 17.11 -2.08 -6.22
N PHE A 143 16.49 -2.98 -7.00
CA PHE A 143 16.51 -4.41 -6.71
C PHE A 143 17.77 -5.11 -7.21
N GLY A 144 18.31 -4.71 -8.36
CA GLY A 144 19.52 -5.29 -8.94
C GLY A 144 19.50 -6.82 -8.95
N ASP A 145 20.59 -7.44 -8.50
CA ASP A 145 20.74 -8.92 -8.45
C ASP A 145 19.78 -9.60 -7.47
N ARG A 146 19.12 -8.85 -6.59
CA ARG A 146 18.12 -9.41 -5.65
C ARG A 146 16.86 -9.88 -6.35
N TRP A 147 16.60 -9.40 -7.59
CA TRP A 147 15.47 -9.83 -8.43
C TRP A 147 15.88 -9.88 -9.91
N PRO A 148 16.63 -10.89 -10.34
CA PRO A 148 17.27 -10.93 -11.67
C PRO A 148 16.28 -10.93 -12.85
N GLY A 149 15.04 -11.41 -12.63
CA GLY A 149 13.99 -11.44 -13.65
C GLY A 149 13.20 -10.15 -13.79
N LEU A 150 13.55 -9.09 -13.05
CA LEU A 150 12.84 -7.82 -13.09
C LEU A 150 13.34 -6.95 -14.26
N ARG A 151 12.43 -6.52 -15.11
CA ARG A 151 12.70 -5.62 -16.25
C ARG A 151 11.79 -4.41 -16.19
N HIS A 152 12.10 -3.39 -16.97
CA HIS A 152 11.26 -2.23 -17.10
C HIS A 152 11.00 -1.83 -18.53
N VAL A 153 9.91 -1.13 -18.75
CA VAL A 153 9.53 -0.44 -19.98
C VAL A 153 8.92 0.90 -19.62
N GLU A 154 9.12 1.89 -20.47
CA GLU A 154 8.43 3.19 -20.36
C GLU A 154 7.40 3.27 -21.50
N ILE A 155 6.17 3.61 -21.14
CA ILE A 155 5.09 3.84 -22.09
C ILE A 155 4.62 5.29 -22.04
N ASP A 156 4.04 5.76 -23.15
CA ASP A 156 3.32 7.02 -23.20
C ASP A 156 1.85 6.75 -22.89
N LEU A 157 1.30 7.44 -21.88
CA LEU A 157 -0.12 7.27 -21.56
C LEU A 157 -0.97 8.01 -22.61
N PRO A 158 -1.88 7.34 -23.32
CA PRO A 158 -2.70 7.97 -24.33
C PRO A 158 -3.54 9.13 -23.79
N GLY A 159 -3.44 10.30 -24.43
CA GLY A 159 -4.16 11.50 -24.01
C GLY A 159 -3.37 12.44 -23.08
N THR A 160 -2.13 12.10 -22.77
CA THR A 160 -1.28 12.93 -21.89
C THR A 160 -0.10 13.59 -22.62
N GLU A 161 -0.08 13.51 -23.97
CA GLU A 161 1.04 13.97 -24.81
C GLU A 161 1.35 15.46 -24.65
N ALA A 162 0.35 16.27 -24.29
CA ALA A 162 0.50 17.71 -24.05
C ALA A 162 0.86 18.07 -22.61
N ALA A 163 0.89 17.09 -21.70
CA ALA A 163 1.17 17.35 -20.30
C ALA A 163 2.68 17.43 -20.05
N ALA A 164 3.16 18.60 -19.60
CA ALA A 164 4.56 18.76 -19.23
C ALA A 164 4.96 17.90 -18.01
N GLU A 165 4.03 17.63 -17.13
CA GLU A 165 4.21 16.82 -15.92
C GLU A 165 2.95 15.98 -15.63
N LEU A 166 3.16 14.72 -15.26
CA LEU A 166 2.11 13.83 -14.83
C LEU A 166 2.28 13.49 -13.34
N TYR A 167 1.16 13.40 -12.65
CA TYR A 167 1.07 12.94 -11.26
C TYR A 167 0.14 11.73 -11.19
N ALA A 168 0.30 10.88 -10.20
CA ALA A 168 -0.50 9.67 -10.03
C ALA A 168 -2.01 9.94 -10.04
N ALA A 169 -2.44 11.09 -9.51
CA ALA A 169 -3.85 11.50 -9.54
C ALA A 169 -4.39 11.78 -10.96
N HIS A 170 -3.54 12.28 -11.87
CA HIS A 170 -3.92 12.44 -13.28
C HIS A 170 -4.10 11.09 -13.96
N VAL A 171 -3.10 10.21 -13.79
CA VAL A 171 -3.16 8.84 -14.33
C VAL A 171 -4.37 8.07 -13.79
N ALA A 172 -4.64 8.16 -12.49
CA ALA A 172 -5.80 7.50 -11.88
C ALA A 172 -7.11 7.97 -12.48
N ARG A 173 -7.28 9.29 -12.69
CA ARG A 173 -8.47 9.88 -13.31
C ARG A 173 -8.65 9.40 -14.75
N ASP A 174 -7.59 9.37 -15.54
CA ASP A 174 -7.66 8.93 -16.93
C ASP A 174 -8.02 7.44 -17.00
N LEU A 175 -7.51 6.63 -16.07
CA LEU A 175 -7.81 5.20 -15.98
C LEU A 175 -9.20 4.87 -15.38
N GLU A 176 -9.98 5.86 -14.92
CA GLU A 176 -11.38 5.64 -14.54
C GLU A 176 -12.23 5.20 -15.73
N ALA A 177 -11.95 5.74 -16.92
CA ALA A 177 -12.65 5.36 -18.15
C ALA A 177 -12.17 3.99 -18.66
N ARG A 178 -13.12 3.06 -18.89
CA ARG A 178 -12.80 1.71 -19.39
C ARG A 178 -12.01 1.76 -20.71
N ALA A 179 -12.42 2.59 -21.66
CA ALA A 179 -11.74 2.71 -22.95
C ALA A 179 -10.29 3.20 -22.82
N ALA A 180 -9.98 4.04 -21.82
CA ALA A 180 -8.61 4.46 -21.55
C ALA A 180 -7.77 3.31 -20.97
N ARG A 181 -8.34 2.53 -20.04
CA ARG A 181 -7.67 1.32 -19.51
C ARG A 181 -7.36 0.31 -20.62
N ASP A 182 -8.34 0.04 -21.49
CA ASP A 182 -8.18 -0.93 -22.59
C ASP A 182 -7.07 -0.49 -23.57
N ARG A 183 -6.99 0.82 -23.89
CA ARG A 183 -5.89 1.37 -24.70
C ARG A 183 -4.54 1.24 -24.00
N THR A 184 -4.48 1.53 -22.72
CA THR A 184 -3.23 1.45 -21.94
C THR A 184 -2.73 0.00 -21.85
N ILE A 185 -3.64 -0.97 -21.62
CA ILE A 185 -3.30 -2.40 -21.57
C ILE A 185 -2.74 -2.87 -22.92
N ALA A 186 -3.23 -2.35 -24.03
CA ALA A 186 -2.75 -2.73 -25.36
C ALA A 186 -1.31 -2.27 -25.69
N LEU A 187 -0.70 -1.41 -24.84
CA LEU A 187 0.68 -0.93 -25.00
C LEU A 187 1.71 -1.84 -24.30
N VAL A 188 1.28 -2.79 -23.49
CA VAL A 188 2.14 -3.67 -22.66
C VAL A 188 2.04 -5.12 -23.14
#